data_f437a45bcf44504c021bcb78bb7f2301
#
_entry.id   f437a45bcf44504c021bcb78bb7f2301
#
_cell.length_a   1.000
_cell.length_b   1.000
_cell.length_c   1.000
_cell.angle_alpha   90.00
_cell.angle_beta   90.00
_cell.angle_gamma   90.00
#
_symmetry.space_group_name_H-M   'P 1'
#
loop_
_entity.id
_entity.type
_entity.pdbx_description
1 polymer ?
#
loop_
_entity_poly.entity_id
_entity_poly.type
_entity_poly.pdbx_seq_one_letter_code
_entity_poly.pdbx_strand_id
1 'polypeptide(L)'
;MNRELKSRKPKAGLLLIASPRFKNLSGPQRGTYNDRKLKAVEDIKSSMDFLDLSYPGIIYEREDAEKAMKMFSDNEVDFIVAEFLSWSEDFAWIRFLRDMPAVPMIFTNVVKDKMSFETTLDEDDFIDYLCSGTLVGSLEGSGSIRRIPRANVKVVMGTRDEVTEKIRVFSKAALTRSVLRHSTVGLMANMNEAMWSTYIDNYDLFTKIGPEIHYLPYSDYGEYIAKLSDAEVKEYADELTSRYKMMEDVAYDKFIGCVKATLAIKNMAKDNDIDCFVYNDIDRATFKTAGCRAGFYPQWFNDNVSVLVPEADIGAGLVTYMLKLITGKNVNFIEPFHVEDEFGTFAGGHAGPNDHNDPEWQGNVLIARDVRFAKTSWKYAGAPFAWYRISPGMKTMAGLYEENGKYKLICTQVESLPGKHLLATYSHTIFRPVVPVKDLFERILKIGATQHYAVVDGDWTAELQDLAEMMGFEFYNLK
;
A
#
# COMPACT_ATOMS: atom_id res chain seq x y z
N MET A 1 -10.84 15.38 5.03
CA MET A 1 -11.48 14.07 4.78
C MET A 1 -10.43 12.96 4.67
N ASN A 2 -9.39 13.13 3.88
CA ASN A 2 -8.40 12.08 3.64
C ASN A 2 -7.57 11.66 4.87
N ARG A 3 -7.24 12.57 5.80
CA ARG A 3 -6.39 12.26 6.95
C ARG A 3 -7.04 11.29 7.94
N GLU A 4 -8.34 11.42 8.20
CA GLU A 4 -9.08 10.48 9.06
C GLU A 4 -9.17 9.10 8.40
N LEU A 5 -9.39 9.04 7.08
CA LEU A 5 -9.46 7.80 6.32
C LEU A 5 -8.15 7.00 6.40
N LYS A 6 -6.99 7.68 6.32
CA LYS A 6 -5.66 7.06 6.40
C LYS A 6 -5.30 6.49 7.77
N SER A 7 -5.87 7.03 8.84
CA SER A 7 -5.50 6.68 10.23
C SER A 7 -6.50 5.78 10.95
N ARG A 8 -7.68 5.54 10.36
CA ARG A 8 -8.71 4.69 10.96
C ARG A 8 -8.39 3.19 10.87
N LYS A 9 -9.06 2.39 11.67
CA LYS A 9 -9.08 0.94 11.46
C LYS A 9 -9.81 0.62 10.15
N PRO A 10 -9.42 -0.49 9.44
CA PRO A 10 -10.21 -0.99 8.32
C PRO A 10 -11.63 -1.35 8.77
N LYS A 11 -12.65 -0.92 8.03
CA LYS A 11 -14.05 -1.24 8.27
C LYS A 11 -14.42 -2.55 7.58
N ALA A 12 -14.94 -3.52 8.34
CA ALA A 12 -15.31 -4.81 7.76
C ALA A 12 -16.77 -5.17 8.06
N GLY A 13 -17.49 -5.63 7.04
CA GLY A 13 -18.75 -6.31 7.21
C GLY A 13 -18.51 -7.77 7.60
N LEU A 14 -19.04 -8.21 8.75
CA LEU A 14 -18.94 -9.61 9.18
C LEU A 14 -20.22 -10.35 8.83
N LEU A 15 -20.17 -11.21 7.80
CA LEU A 15 -21.28 -11.99 7.29
C LEU A 15 -21.15 -13.45 7.73
N LEU A 16 -21.83 -13.82 8.80
CA LEU A 16 -21.81 -15.17 9.38
C LEU A 16 -23.11 -15.90 9.03
N ILE A 17 -23.01 -17.03 8.33
CA ILE A 17 -24.15 -17.73 7.73
C ILE A 17 -24.35 -19.08 8.42
N ALA A 18 -25.60 -19.41 8.76
CA ALA A 18 -25.98 -20.68 9.37
C ALA A 18 -27.35 -21.17 8.88
N SER A 19 -27.62 -22.46 9.02
CA SER A 19 -28.89 -23.05 8.60
C SER A 19 -30.06 -22.66 9.51
N PRO A 20 -31.17 -22.14 8.97
CA PRO A 20 -32.39 -21.87 9.74
C PRO A 20 -32.98 -23.13 10.34
N ARG A 21 -32.79 -24.30 9.71
CA ARG A 21 -33.30 -25.58 10.22
C ARG A 21 -32.68 -26.00 11.55
N PHE A 22 -31.45 -25.56 11.81
CA PHE A 22 -30.74 -25.91 13.03
C PHE A 22 -30.96 -24.91 14.16
N LYS A 23 -31.41 -23.71 13.86
CA LYS A 23 -31.46 -22.57 14.81
C LYS A 23 -32.00 -22.95 16.19
N ASN A 24 -33.11 -23.72 16.26
CA ASN A 24 -33.79 -24.10 17.48
C ASN A 24 -33.49 -25.53 17.93
N LEU A 25 -32.60 -26.29 17.29
CA LEU A 25 -32.20 -27.58 17.78
C LEU A 25 -31.55 -27.44 19.16
N SER A 26 -32.02 -28.21 20.13
CA SER A 26 -31.57 -28.13 21.52
C SER A 26 -31.25 -29.52 22.06
N GLY A 27 -30.09 -29.64 22.67
CA GLY A 27 -29.74 -30.79 23.52
C GLY A 27 -30.13 -30.53 25.00
N PRO A 28 -30.11 -31.56 25.85
CA PRO A 28 -30.59 -31.47 27.23
C PRO A 28 -29.70 -30.61 28.14
N GLN A 29 -28.42 -30.39 27.82
CA GLN A 29 -27.44 -29.78 28.72
C GLN A 29 -26.78 -28.51 28.23
N ARG A 30 -26.60 -28.33 26.89
CA ARG A 30 -25.72 -27.30 26.34
C ARG A 30 -26.45 -26.19 25.56
N GLY A 31 -27.80 -26.11 25.71
CA GLY A 31 -28.62 -25.09 25.05
C GLY A 31 -28.84 -25.34 23.54
N THR A 32 -29.41 -24.35 22.88
CA THR A 32 -29.76 -24.43 21.46
C THR A 32 -28.51 -24.30 20.56
N TYR A 33 -28.65 -24.75 19.31
CA TYR A 33 -27.64 -24.47 18.28
C TYR A 33 -27.35 -22.97 18.18
N ASN A 34 -28.38 -22.11 18.20
CA ASN A 34 -28.20 -20.65 18.14
C ASN A 34 -27.35 -20.13 19.31
N ASP A 35 -27.61 -20.61 20.55
CA ASP A 35 -26.85 -20.15 21.73
C ASP A 35 -25.36 -20.51 21.62
N ARG A 36 -25.08 -21.72 21.12
CA ARG A 36 -23.70 -22.19 20.88
C ARG A 36 -22.99 -21.35 19.81
N LYS A 37 -23.73 -20.98 18.74
CA LYS A 37 -23.18 -20.12 17.67
C LYS A 37 -22.96 -18.69 18.11
N LEU A 38 -23.85 -18.09 18.92
CA LEU A 38 -23.65 -16.76 19.48
C LEU A 38 -22.38 -16.71 20.33
N LYS A 39 -22.07 -17.75 21.11
CA LYS A 39 -20.80 -17.82 21.82
C LYS A 39 -19.60 -17.85 20.88
N ALA A 40 -19.64 -18.67 19.83
CA ALA A 40 -18.60 -18.73 18.82
C ALA A 40 -18.40 -17.40 18.08
N VAL A 41 -19.47 -16.62 17.87
CA VAL A 41 -19.42 -15.29 17.25
C VAL A 41 -18.58 -14.32 18.09
N GLU A 42 -18.70 -14.35 19.41
CA GLU A 42 -17.89 -13.46 20.26
C GLU A 42 -16.39 -13.79 20.17
N ASP A 43 -16.03 -15.07 20.07
CA ASP A 43 -14.64 -15.48 19.85
C ASP A 43 -14.13 -15.02 18.47
N ILE A 44 -14.97 -15.12 17.42
CA ILE A 44 -14.66 -14.63 16.07
C ILE A 44 -14.42 -13.11 16.09
N LYS A 45 -15.32 -12.34 16.70
CA LYS A 45 -15.18 -10.88 16.82
C LYS A 45 -13.93 -10.48 17.59
N SER A 46 -13.65 -11.17 18.68
CA SER A 46 -12.48 -10.91 19.53
C SER A 46 -11.16 -11.17 18.79
N SER A 47 -11.11 -12.14 17.89
CA SER A 47 -9.93 -12.40 17.05
C SER A 47 -9.64 -11.31 16.03
N MET A 48 -10.60 -10.42 15.77
CA MET A 48 -10.54 -9.36 14.77
C MET A 48 -10.61 -7.94 15.39
N ASP A 49 -10.05 -7.74 16.58
CA ASP A 49 -10.02 -6.46 17.32
C ASP A 49 -9.32 -5.31 16.59
N PHE A 50 -8.50 -5.64 15.58
CA PHE A 50 -7.83 -4.68 14.69
C PHE A 50 -8.76 -4.06 13.64
N LEU A 51 -10.01 -4.54 13.51
CA LEU A 51 -11.03 -4.05 12.58
C LEU A 51 -12.09 -3.21 13.29
N ASP A 52 -12.76 -2.34 12.53
CA ASP A 52 -14.05 -1.74 12.86
C ASP A 52 -15.14 -2.62 12.22
N LEU A 53 -15.80 -3.44 13.06
CA LEU A 53 -16.69 -4.49 12.60
C LEU A 53 -18.16 -4.03 12.55
N SER A 54 -18.79 -4.18 11.39
CA SER A 54 -20.24 -4.12 11.19
C SER A 54 -20.82 -5.52 11.21
N TYR A 55 -21.56 -5.87 12.26
CA TYR A 55 -22.14 -7.19 12.45
C TYR A 55 -23.67 -7.14 12.58
N PRO A 56 -24.45 -7.65 11.60
CA PRO A 56 -25.92 -7.58 11.60
C PRO A 56 -26.62 -8.69 12.39
N GLY A 57 -25.87 -9.63 12.94
CA GLY A 57 -26.36 -10.90 13.49
C GLY A 57 -26.03 -12.09 12.59
N ILE A 58 -26.36 -13.29 13.03
CA ILE A 58 -26.22 -14.51 12.21
C ILE A 58 -27.29 -14.48 11.10
N ILE A 59 -26.86 -14.76 9.88
CA ILE A 59 -27.71 -14.80 8.69
C ILE A 59 -28.32 -16.20 8.59
N TYR A 60 -29.59 -16.29 8.83
CA TYR A 60 -30.40 -17.50 8.68
C TYR A 60 -31.31 -17.42 7.45
N GLU A 61 -31.91 -16.26 7.22
CA GLU A 61 -32.95 -16.05 6.23
C GLU A 61 -32.58 -14.93 5.25
N ARG A 62 -33.36 -14.78 4.19
CA ARG A 62 -33.18 -13.73 3.16
C ARG A 62 -33.27 -12.32 3.75
N GLU A 63 -34.18 -12.13 4.70
CA GLU A 63 -34.38 -10.85 5.40
C GLU A 63 -33.16 -10.45 6.23
N ASP A 64 -32.42 -11.42 6.77
CA ASP A 64 -31.17 -11.16 7.48
C ASP A 64 -30.08 -10.70 6.51
N ALA A 65 -30.03 -11.30 5.30
CA ALA A 65 -29.11 -10.86 4.25
C ALA A 65 -29.44 -9.42 3.79
N GLU A 66 -30.72 -9.04 3.69
CA GLU A 66 -31.12 -7.66 3.35
C GLU A 66 -30.67 -6.65 4.41
N LYS A 67 -30.84 -6.98 5.69
CA LYS A 67 -30.34 -6.15 6.80
C LYS A 67 -28.81 -6.00 6.76
N ALA A 68 -28.11 -7.10 6.46
CA ALA A 68 -26.64 -7.08 6.31
C ALA A 68 -26.19 -6.15 5.18
N MET A 69 -26.79 -6.29 4.01
CA MET A 69 -26.48 -5.43 2.86
C MET A 69 -26.68 -3.96 3.16
N LYS A 70 -27.82 -3.64 3.79
CA LYS A 70 -28.10 -2.24 4.19
C LYS A 70 -27.06 -1.73 5.19
N MET A 71 -26.78 -2.47 6.26
CA MET A 71 -25.81 -2.08 7.28
C MET A 71 -24.42 -1.87 6.69
N PHE A 72 -23.95 -2.77 5.80
CA PHE A 72 -22.63 -2.69 5.20
C PHE A 72 -22.52 -1.49 4.24
N SER A 73 -23.58 -1.19 3.51
CA SER A 73 -23.66 -0.02 2.65
C SER A 73 -23.69 1.29 3.43
N ASP A 74 -24.53 1.37 4.48
CA ASP A 74 -24.66 2.57 5.32
C ASP A 74 -23.34 2.88 6.09
N ASN A 75 -22.57 1.85 6.45
CA ASN A 75 -21.30 1.99 7.16
C ASN A 75 -20.09 2.11 6.22
N GLU A 76 -20.29 2.05 4.90
CA GLU A 76 -19.24 2.16 3.89
C GLU A 76 -18.05 1.23 4.21
N VAL A 77 -18.33 -0.09 4.31
CA VAL A 77 -17.29 -1.06 4.66
C VAL A 77 -16.25 -1.18 3.55
N ASP A 78 -14.98 -1.31 3.92
CA ASP A 78 -13.87 -1.48 2.98
C ASP A 78 -13.89 -2.86 2.34
N PHE A 79 -14.35 -3.87 3.11
CA PHE A 79 -14.43 -5.25 2.67
C PHE A 79 -15.41 -6.06 3.52
N ILE A 80 -15.65 -7.30 3.11
CA ILE A 80 -16.55 -8.24 3.79
C ILE A 80 -15.78 -9.50 4.15
N VAL A 81 -15.92 -9.95 5.41
CA VAL A 81 -15.52 -11.28 5.87
C VAL A 81 -16.76 -12.15 5.85
N ALA A 82 -16.78 -13.20 5.03
CA ALA A 82 -17.90 -14.13 4.95
C ALA A 82 -17.47 -15.53 5.43
N GLU A 83 -18.25 -16.12 6.35
CA GLU A 83 -17.98 -17.44 6.93
C GLU A 83 -19.26 -18.22 7.14
N PHE A 84 -19.27 -19.49 6.71
CA PHE A 84 -20.33 -20.42 7.06
C PHE A 84 -20.03 -21.04 8.42
N LEU A 85 -20.92 -20.85 9.38
CA LEU A 85 -20.77 -21.38 10.74
C LEU A 85 -21.08 -22.86 10.87
N SER A 86 -21.76 -23.42 9.86
CA SER A 86 -22.13 -24.85 9.75
C SER A 86 -22.54 -25.13 8.31
N TRP A 87 -23.03 -26.35 8.04
CA TRP A 87 -23.86 -26.55 6.86
C TRP A 87 -25.03 -25.55 6.85
N SER A 88 -25.36 -25.01 5.69
CA SER A 88 -26.45 -24.05 5.53
C SER A 88 -26.96 -24.08 4.09
N GLU A 89 -28.24 -23.83 3.94
CA GLU A 89 -28.85 -23.52 2.64
C GLU A 89 -28.20 -22.25 2.05
N ASP A 90 -28.04 -22.24 0.73
CA ASP A 90 -27.33 -21.15 0.03
C ASP A 90 -28.23 -19.97 -0.41
N PHE A 91 -29.56 -20.03 -0.21
CA PHE A 91 -30.50 -19.04 -0.75
C PHE A 91 -30.26 -17.60 -0.24
N ALA A 92 -29.91 -17.43 1.04
CA ALA A 92 -29.58 -16.11 1.61
C ALA A 92 -28.22 -15.63 1.06
N TRP A 93 -27.26 -16.55 0.97
CA TRP A 93 -25.94 -16.31 0.40
C TRP A 93 -25.98 -15.89 -1.07
N ILE A 94 -26.73 -16.62 -1.91
CA ILE A 94 -26.90 -16.30 -3.33
C ILE A 94 -27.50 -14.91 -3.49
N ARG A 95 -28.50 -14.57 -2.69
CA ARG A 95 -29.11 -13.25 -2.70
C ARG A 95 -28.11 -12.16 -2.32
N PHE A 96 -27.34 -12.37 -1.26
CA PHE A 96 -26.30 -11.45 -0.84
C PHE A 96 -25.25 -11.24 -1.94
N LEU A 97 -24.76 -12.30 -2.55
CA LEU A 97 -23.78 -12.19 -3.66
C LEU A 97 -24.32 -11.43 -4.86
N ARG A 98 -25.60 -11.59 -5.19
CA ARG A 98 -26.23 -10.93 -6.32
C ARG A 98 -26.48 -9.44 -6.06
N ASP A 99 -27.01 -9.12 -4.90
CA ASP A 99 -27.61 -7.80 -4.61
C ASP A 99 -26.66 -6.86 -3.86
N MET A 100 -25.65 -7.35 -3.13
CA MET A 100 -24.65 -6.50 -2.49
C MET A 100 -23.74 -5.85 -3.55
N PRO A 101 -23.53 -4.53 -3.52
CA PRO A 101 -22.55 -3.88 -4.39
C PRO A 101 -21.18 -4.54 -4.33
N ALA A 102 -20.40 -4.43 -5.41
CA ALA A 102 -19.08 -5.05 -5.51
C ALA A 102 -18.09 -4.42 -4.53
N VAL A 103 -18.02 -4.99 -3.32
CA VAL A 103 -17.04 -4.69 -2.28
C VAL A 103 -16.09 -5.88 -2.17
N PRO A 104 -14.77 -5.71 -2.00
CA PRO A 104 -13.85 -6.82 -1.80
C PRO A 104 -14.34 -7.77 -0.71
N MET A 105 -14.16 -9.07 -0.91
CA MET A 105 -14.63 -10.07 0.03
C MET A 105 -13.57 -11.13 0.28
N ILE A 106 -13.39 -11.50 1.54
CA ILE A 106 -12.67 -12.69 1.94
C ILE A 106 -13.65 -13.73 2.47
N PHE A 107 -13.74 -14.86 1.74
CA PHE A 107 -14.57 -16.00 2.09
C PHE A 107 -13.72 -17.02 2.83
N THR A 108 -14.08 -17.30 4.08
CA THR A 108 -13.25 -18.06 5.00
C THR A 108 -13.86 -19.40 5.35
N ASN A 109 -13.03 -20.43 5.47
CA ASN A 109 -13.38 -21.69 6.11
C ASN A 109 -12.39 -21.99 7.23
N VAL A 110 -12.88 -22.06 8.47
CA VAL A 110 -12.07 -22.36 9.64
C VAL A 110 -12.13 -23.84 9.98
N VAL A 111 -10.95 -24.46 10.01
CA VAL A 111 -10.78 -25.86 10.38
C VAL A 111 -10.45 -25.99 11.88
N LYS A 112 -10.81 -27.12 12.45
CA LYS A 112 -10.41 -27.51 13.81
C LYS A 112 -9.15 -28.36 13.75
N ASP A 113 -8.26 -28.17 14.71
CA ASP A 113 -7.05 -29.00 14.84
C ASP A 113 -7.40 -30.47 15.12
N LYS A 114 -8.44 -30.70 15.90
CA LYS A 114 -8.89 -32.04 16.27
C LYS A 114 -10.39 -32.09 16.51
N MET A 115 -11.03 -33.11 15.99
CA MET A 115 -12.38 -33.52 16.35
C MET A 115 -12.29 -34.63 17.36
N SER A 116 -12.89 -34.44 18.57
CA SER A 116 -12.90 -35.45 19.63
C SER A 116 -14.32 -35.84 19.98
N PHE A 117 -14.92 -36.68 19.12
CA PHE A 117 -16.16 -37.35 19.47
C PHE A 117 -15.83 -38.82 19.79
N GLU A 118 -16.15 -39.24 20.98
CA GLU A 118 -16.04 -40.66 21.38
C GLU A 118 -17.33 -41.43 21.02
N THR A 119 -18.46 -40.66 20.99
CA THR A 119 -19.77 -41.24 20.61
C THR A 119 -20.67 -40.13 20.02
N THR A 120 -21.55 -40.51 19.07
CA THR A 120 -22.56 -39.64 18.47
C THR A 120 -23.97 -39.96 18.96
N LEU A 121 -24.11 -40.73 20.05
CA LEU A 121 -25.41 -41.12 20.62
C LEU A 121 -25.98 -40.05 21.56
N ASP A 122 -25.15 -39.09 21.98
CA ASP A 122 -25.57 -37.97 22.80
C ASP A 122 -26.10 -36.85 21.89
N GLU A 123 -27.26 -36.28 22.24
CA GLU A 123 -27.90 -35.23 21.45
C GLU A 123 -27.08 -33.94 21.44
N ASP A 124 -26.45 -33.60 22.56
CA ASP A 124 -25.59 -32.43 22.66
C ASP A 124 -24.33 -32.56 21.79
N ASP A 125 -23.71 -33.75 21.78
CA ASP A 125 -22.56 -34.04 20.93
C ASP A 125 -22.94 -34.02 19.44
N PHE A 126 -24.13 -34.47 19.10
CA PHE A 126 -24.64 -34.40 17.72
C PHE A 126 -24.85 -32.93 17.27
N ILE A 127 -25.38 -32.08 18.14
CA ILE A 127 -25.54 -30.64 17.84
C ILE A 127 -24.16 -29.99 17.69
N ASP A 128 -23.19 -30.32 18.54
CA ASP A 128 -21.80 -29.82 18.42
C ASP A 128 -21.14 -30.30 17.13
N TYR A 129 -21.43 -31.52 16.68
CA TYR A 129 -21.02 -32.01 15.38
C TYR A 129 -21.60 -31.17 14.24
N LEU A 130 -22.92 -30.90 14.25
CA LEU A 130 -23.56 -30.01 13.26
C LEU A 130 -22.96 -28.59 13.31
N CYS A 131 -22.70 -28.07 14.51
CA CYS A 131 -22.01 -26.78 14.69
C CYS A 131 -20.62 -26.76 14.08
N SER A 132 -19.98 -27.89 13.91
CA SER A 132 -18.63 -28.02 13.38
C SER A 132 -18.57 -28.26 11.87
N GLY A 133 -19.72 -28.50 11.22
CA GLY A 133 -19.82 -28.85 9.78
C GLY A 133 -19.65 -27.66 8.84
N THR A 134 -18.67 -26.79 9.08
CA THR A 134 -18.43 -25.56 8.30
C THR A 134 -18.00 -25.86 6.86
N LEU A 135 -17.26 -26.95 6.62
CA LEU A 135 -16.78 -27.30 5.29
C LEU A 135 -17.93 -27.60 4.32
N VAL A 136 -18.96 -28.29 4.77
CA VAL A 136 -20.13 -28.61 3.90
C VAL A 136 -20.81 -27.31 3.43
N GLY A 137 -21.10 -26.37 4.34
CA GLY A 137 -21.66 -25.09 4.00
C GLY A 137 -20.75 -24.27 3.06
N SER A 138 -19.45 -24.28 3.31
CA SER A 138 -18.47 -23.57 2.47
C SER A 138 -18.38 -24.17 1.06
N LEU A 139 -18.46 -25.50 0.91
CA LEU A 139 -18.46 -26.16 -0.39
C LEU A 139 -19.71 -25.82 -1.19
N GLU A 140 -20.89 -25.82 -0.56
CA GLU A 140 -22.14 -25.42 -1.18
C GLU A 140 -22.11 -23.94 -1.58
N GLY A 141 -21.68 -23.05 -0.67
CA GLY A 141 -21.55 -21.61 -0.91
C GLY A 141 -20.51 -21.25 -1.96
N SER A 142 -19.43 -22.01 -2.09
CA SER A 142 -18.35 -21.74 -3.05
C SER A 142 -18.79 -21.87 -4.49
N GLY A 143 -19.73 -22.78 -4.79
CA GLY A 143 -20.30 -22.94 -6.12
C GLY A 143 -21.01 -21.67 -6.61
N SER A 144 -21.67 -20.96 -5.71
CA SER A 144 -22.38 -19.72 -6.00
C SER A 144 -21.43 -18.57 -6.32
N ILE A 145 -20.26 -18.51 -5.68
CA ILE A 145 -19.21 -17.50 -5.98
C ILE A 145 -18.79 -17.57 -7.45
N ARG A 146 -18.69 -18.77 -8.02
CA ARG A 146 -18.29 -18.98 -9.42
C ARG A 146 -19.42 -18.73 -10.44
N ARG A 147 -20.66 -18.86 -10.01
CA ARG A 147 -21.84 -18.68 -10.90
C ARG A 147 -22.31 -17.23 -10.96
N ILE A 148 -22.10 -16.48 -9.88
CA ILE A 148 -22.46 -15.06 -9.83
C ILE A 148 -21.17 -14.26 -10.09
N PRO A 149 -21.05 -13.58 -11.26
CA PRO A 149 -19.89 -12.78 -11.57
C PRO A 149 -19.71 -11.69 -10.51
N ARG A 150 -18.74 -11.88 -9.64
CA ARG A 150 -18.38 -10.93 -8.60
C ARG A 150 -16.86 -10.85 -8.56
N ALA A 151 -16.32 -9.69 -8.85
CA ALA A 151 -14.91 -9.43 -8.71
C ALA A 151 -14.48 -9.47 -7.22
N ASN A 152 -13.22 -9.80 -6.98
CA ASN A 152 -12.56 -9.61 -5.69
C ASN A 152 -13.07 -10.47 -4.53
N VAL A 153 -13.30 -11.76 -4.77
CA VAL A 153 -13.56 -12.75 -3.72
C VAL A 153 -12.34 -13.63 -3.52
N LYS A 154 -11.60 -13.40 -2.43
CA LYS A 154 -10.50 -14.26 -1.97
C LYS A 154 -11.07 -15.42 -1.15
N VAL A 155 -10.64 -16.64 -1.42
CA VAL A 155 -11.04 -17.83 -0.65
C VAL A 155 -9.86 -18.29 0.20
N VAL A 156 -10.07 -18.47 1.50
CA VAL A 156 -9.03 -18.90 2.44
C VAL A 156 -9.53 -20.03 3.35
N MET A 157 -8.63 -20.93 3.69
CA MET A 157 -8.86 -22.00 4.66
C MET A 157 -7.69 -22.11 5.62
N GLY A 158 -7.94 -22.45 6.87
CA GLY A 158 -6.93 -22.63 7.91
C GLY A 158 -7.52 -22.70 9.30
N THR A 159 -6.69 -22.78 10.33
CA THR A 159 -7.09 -22.60 11.72
C THR A 159 -7.60 -21.17 11.95
N ARG A 160 -8.23 -20.88 13.09
CA ARG A 160 -8.71 -19.52 13.39
C ARG A 160 -7.58 -18.48 13.32
N ASP A 161 -6.40 -18.81 13.86
CA ASP A 161 -5.26 -17.89 13.86
C ASP A 161 -4.72 -17.64 12.44
N GLU A 162 -4.58 -18.69 11.63
CA GLU A 162 -4.13 -18.57 10.23
C GLU A 162 -5.13 -17.76 9.38
N VAL A 163 -6.43 -17.98 9.56
CA VAL A 163 -7.47 -17.22 8.86
C VAL A 163 -7.47 -15.76 9.32
N THR A 164 -7.33 -15.53 10.62
CA THR A 164 -7.26 -14.16 11.19
C THR A 164 -6.07 -13.39 10.62
N GLU A 165 -4.90 -14.03 10.48
CA GLU A 165 -3.73 -13.38 9.88
C GLU A 165 -3.95 -13.06 8.38
N LYS A 166 -4.58 -13.96 7.63
CA LYS A 166 -4.97 -13.70 6.23
C LYS A 166 -5.98 -12.55 6.10
N ILE A 167 -6.92 -12.44 7.07
CA ILE A 167 -7.85 -11.30 7.13
C ILE A 167 -7.08 -10.00 7.44
N ARG A 168 -6.07 -10.04 8.31
CA ARG A 168 -5.24 -8.87 8.62
C ARG A 168 -4.50 -8.34 7.39
N VAL A 169 -3.87 -9.22 6.63
CA VAL A 169 -3.23 -8.90 5.34
C VAL A 169 -4.25 -8.28 4.37
N PHE A 170 -5.37 -8.96 4.16
CA PHE A 170 -6.43 -8.51 3.26
C PHE A 170 -7.01 -7.15 3.65
N SER A 171 -7.16 -6.91 4.96
CA SER A 171 -7.71 -5.65 5.47
C SER A 171 -6.85 -4.43 5.16
N LYS A 172 -5.52 -4.56 5.19
CA LYS A 172 -4.58 -3.50 4.79
C LYS A 172 -4.72 -3.15 3.31
N ALA A 173 -4.80 -4.16 2.45
CA ALA A 173 -5.03 -4.00 1.02
C ALA A 173 -6.38 -3.31 0.75
N ALA A 174 -7.45 -3.73 1.44
CA ALA A 174 -8.78 -3.16 1.29
C ALA A 174 -8.84 -1.69 1.75
N LEU A 175 -8.24 -1.36 2.90
CA LEU A 175 -8.13 0.03 3.34
C LEU A 175 -7.32 0.88 2.35
N THR A 176 -6.19 0.36 1.87
CA THR A 176 -5.36 1.04 0.86
C THR A 176 -6.18 1.36 -0.40
N ARG A 177 -6.95 0.39 -0.90
CA ARG A 177 -7.88 0.60 -2.03
C ARG A 177 -8.90 1.71 -1.73
N SER A 178 -9.50 1.71 -0.55
CA SER A 178 -10.47 2.73 -0.15
C SER A 178 -9.82 4.11 -0.06
N VAL A 179 -8.62 4.22 0.49
CA VAL A 179 -7.87 5.49 0.57
C VAL A 179 -7.54 6.01 -0.83
N LEU A 180 -7.02 5.16 -1.72
CA LEU A 180 -6.65 5.55 -3.10
C LEU A 180 -7.83 6.18 -3.85
N ARG A 181 -9.05 5.68 -3.66
CA ARG A 181 -10.26 6.21 -4.32
C ARG A 181 -10.61 7.65 -3.91
N HIS A 182 -10.02 8.16 -2.85
CA HIS A 182 -10.24 9.50 -2.31
C HIS A 182 -8.96 10.33 -2.26
N SER A 183 -7.91 9.88 -2.95
CA SER A 183 -6.59 10.51 -2.92
C SER A 183 -6.39 11.46 -4.08
N THR A 184 -5.46 12.40 -3.89
CA THR A 184 -5.05 13.37 -4.91
C THR A 184 -3.59 13.18 -5.26
N VAL A 185 -3.30 13.00 -6.54
CA VAL A 185 -1.95 13.05 -7.10
C VAL A 185 -1.67 14.47 -7.57
N GLY A 186 -0.70 15.14 -6.96
CA GLY A 186 -0.23 16.45 -7.43
C GLY A 186 0.88 16.27 -8.45
N LEU A 187 0.64 16.61 -9.71
CA LEU A 187 1.66 16.57 -10.76
C LEU A 187 2.23 17.98 -11.00
N MET A 188 3.49 18.17 -10.67
CA MET A 188 4.20 19.42 -10.90
C MET A 188 5.25 19.25 -12.02
N ALA A 189 5.07 19.86 -13.18
CA ALA A 189 3.86 20.55 -13.64
C ALA A 189 3.24 19.80 -14.82
N ASN A 190 3.99 18.89 -15.43
CA ASN A 190 3.65 18.15 -16.64
C ASN A 190 4.31 16.77 -16.60
N MET A 191 3.83 15.87 -17.44
CA MET A 191 4.48 14.58 -17.68
C MET A 191 5.93 14.77 -18.15
N ASN A 192 6.77 13.82 -17.82
CA ASN A 192 8.18 13.88 -18.18
C ASN A 192 8.39 13.59 -19.68
N GLU A 193 8.76 14.62 -20.44
CA GLU A 193 9.01 14.49 -21.89
C GLU A 193 10.18 13.56 -22.23
N ALA A 194 11.09 13.34 -21.29
CA ALA A 194 12.25 12.46 -21.49
C ALA A 194 11.94 10.97 -21.24
N MET A 195 10.80 10.64 -20.63
CA MET A 195 10.47 9.30 -20.13
C MET A 195 9.03 8.90 -20.46
N TRP A 196 8.71 8.77 -21.72
CA TRP A 196 7.35 8.45 -22.19
C TRP A 196 6.84 7.10 -21.68
N SER A 197 7.73 6.16 -21.37
CA SER A 197 7.37 4.87 -20.77
C SER A 197 6.78 4.97 -19.36
N THR A 198 6.89 6.13 -18.70
CA THR A 198 6.28 6.38 -17.39
C THR A 198 4.90 7.05 -17.48
N TYR A 199 4.40 7.26 -18.71
CA TYR A 199 3.09 7.86 -18.93
C TYR A 199 1.96 6.97 -18.42
N ILE A 200 1.00 7.59 -17.74
CA ILE A 200 -0.24 6.96 -17.30
C ILE A 200 -1.42 7.80 -17.81
N ASP A 201 -2.43 7.15 -18.37
CA ASP A 201 -3.65 7.81 -18.79
C ASP A 201 -4.45 8.31 -17.57
N ASN A 202 -4.79 9.61 -17.56
CA ASN A 202 -5.44 10.24 -16.41
C ASN A 202 -6.87 9.74 -16.19
N TYR A 203 -7.58 9.44 -17.26
CA TYR A 203 -8.95 8.93 -17.17
C TYR A 203 -8.96 7.51 -16.64
N ASP A 204 -8.04 6.67 -17.12
CA ASP A 204 -7.86 5.30 -16.62
C ASP A 204 -7.39 5.28 -15.17
N LEU A 205 -6.51 6.19 -14.76
CA LEU A 205 -6.10 6.35 -13.37
C LEU A 205 -7.32 6.60 -12.47
N PHE A 206 -8.12 7.59 -12.78
CA PHE A 206 -9.30 7.95 -11.99
C PHE A 206 -10.33 6.82 -11.96
N THR A 207 -10.66 6.23 -13.10
CA THR A 207 -11.74 5.23 -13.18
C THR A 207 -11.36 3.87 -12.63
N LYS A 208 -10.09 3.46 -12.77
CA LYS A 208 -9.61 2.12 -12.37
C LYS A 208 -8.94 2.09 -11.00
N ILE A 209 -8.16 3.12 -10.65
CA ILE A 209 -7.47 3.21 -9.36
C ILE A 209 -8.20 4.12 -8.39
N GLY A 210 -8.59 5.31 -8.83
CA GLY A 210 -9.42 6.25 -8.09
C GLY A 210 -8.83 7.63 -7.86
N PRO A 211 -7.50 7.84 -7.75
CA PRO A 211 -6.94 9.15 -7.46
C PRO A 211 -7.23 10.17 -8.56
N GLU A 212 -7.50 11.41 -8.14
CA GLU A 212 -7.58 12.56 -9.04
C GLU A 212 -6.19 13.15 -9.28
N ILE A 213 -5.92 13.64 -10.51
CA ILE A 213 -4.69 14.39 -10.79
C ILE A 213 -4.98 15.90 -10.68
N HIS A 214 -4.20 16.53 -9.79
CA HIS A 214 -4.15 17.96 -9.66
C HIS A 214 -2.87 18.49 -10.32
N TYR A 215 -3.01 19.28 -11.39
CA TYR A 215 -1.88 19.87 -12.08
C TYR A 215 -1.39 21.12 -11.33
N LEU A 216 -0.12 21.14 -10.95
CA LEU A 216 0.51 22.22 -10.19
C LEU A 216 1.50 22.97 -11.10
N PRO A 217 1.17 24.17 -11.60
CA PRO A 217 2.00 24.86 -12.57
C PRO A 217 3.27 25.46 -11.94
N TYR A 218 4.31 25.65 -12.75
CA TYR A 218 5.57 26.26 -12.29
C TYR A 218 5.42 27.71 -11.82
N SER A 219 4.40 28.46 -12.31
CA SER A 219 4.06 29.77 -11.79
C SER A 219 3.76 29.75 -10.30
N ASP A 220 2.93 28.80 -9.88
CA ASP A 220 2.53 28.64 -8.49
C ASP A 220 3.74 28.24 -7.63
N TYR A 221 4.58 27.34 -8.14
CA TYR A 221 5.82 26.98 -7.48
C TYR A 221 6.70 28.21 -7.21
N GLY A 222 6.85 29.11 -8.19
CA GLY A 222 7.55 30.37 -8.04
C GLY A 222 6.93 31.28 -6.99
N GLU A 223 5.59 31.36 -6.93
CA GLU A 223 4.88 32.13 -5.91
C GLU A 223 5.08 31.54 -4.50
N TYR A 224 5.04 30.20 -4.34
CA TYR A 224 5.32 29.57 -3.06
C TYR A 224 6.73 29.84 -2.58
N ILE A 225 7.74 29.80 -3.48
CA ILE A 225 9.11 30.18 -3.14
C ILE A 225 9.18 31.64 -2.69
N ALA A 226 8.48 32.55 -3.40
CA ALA A 226 8.51 33.97 -3.08
C ALA A 226 7.77 34.33 -1.77
N LYS A 227 6.80 33.53 -1.35
CA LYS A 227 6.05 33.68 -0.08
C LYS A 227 6.79 33.17 1.15
N LEU A 228 7.87 32.41 1.00
CA LEU A 228 8.62 31.86 2.13
C LEU A 228 9.25 32.99 2.95
N SER A 229 9.00 32.97 4.24
CA SER A 229 9.69 33.88 5.17
C SER A 229 11.12 33.41 5.48
N ASP A 230 12.00 34.33 5.76
CA ASP A 230 13.37 33.99 6.17
C ASP A 230 13.39 33.15 7.46
N ALA A 231 12.39 33.31 8.33
CA ALA A 231 12.25 32.52 9.54
C ALA A 231 11.97 31.04 9.25
N GLU A 232 11.01 30.72 8.36
CA GLU A 232 10.70 29.34 7.94
C GLU A 232 11.90 28.67 7.26
N VAL A 233 12.58 29.41 6.38
CA VAL A 233 13.77 28.91 5.68
C VAL A 233 14.89 28.61 6.69
N LYS A 234 15.11 29.52 7.65
CA LYS A 234 16.12 29.31 8.68
C LYS A 234 15.78 28.13 9.58
N GLU A 235 14.53 28.03 10.04
CA GLU A 235 14.06 26.93 10.90
C GLU A 235 14.34 25.57 10.26
N TYR A 236 13.95 25.39 9.01
CA TYR A 236 14.16 24.11 8.31
C TYR A 236 15.64 23.85 7.98
N ALA A 237 16.41 24.91 7.67
CA ALA A 237 17.85 24.78 7.48
C ALA A 237 18.56 24.36 8.78
N ASP A 238 18.19 24.96 9.91
CA ASP A 238 18.71 24.59 11.24
C ASP A 238 18.29 23.17 11.63
N GLU A 239 17.05 22.75 11.35
CA GLU A 239 16.60 21.36 11.55
C GLU A 239 17.50 20.39 10.79
N LEU A 240 17.70 20.59 9.49
CA LEU A 240 18.54 19.71 8.65
C LEU A 240 19.98 19.64 9.15
N THR A 241 20.59 20.79 9.49
CA THR A 241 21.99 20.84 9.94
C THR A 241 22.19 20.36 11.37
N SER A 242 21.15 20.37 12.20
CA SER A 242 21.18 19.76 13.53
C SER A 242 21.13 18.23 13.48
N ARG A 243 20.47 17.69 12.47
CA ARG A 243 20.30 16.21 12.27
C ARG A 243 21.43 15.61 11.45
N TYR A 244 21.93 16.33 10.43
CA TYR A 244 22.83 15.80 9.41
C TYR A 244 24.09 16.64 9.26
N LYS A 245 25.23 15.99 9.15
CA LYS A 245 26.50 16.65 8.86
C LYS A 245 26.52 17.16 7.42
N MET A 246 26.73 18.46 7.25
CA MET A 246 26.96 19.06 5.94
C MET A 246 28.44 18.88 5.53
N MET A 247 28.66 18.44 4.27
CA MET A 247 29.99 18.30 3.70
C MET A 247 30.61 19.68 3.43
N GLU A 248 31.95 19.78 3.57
CA GLU A 248 32.68 21.03 3.46
C GLU A 248 32.59 21.71 2.09
N ASP A 249 32.34 20.95 1.03
CA ASP A 249 32.24 21.44 -0.35
C ASP A 249 30.82 21.84 -0.76
N VAL A 250 29.86 21.87 0.17
CA VAL A 250 28.51 22.39 -0.04
C VAL A 250 28.51 23.90 0.11
N ALA A 251 28.19 24.62 -0.96
CA ALA A 251 28.02 26.06 -0.92
C ALA A 251 26.73 26.44 -0.17
N TYR A 252 26.84 27.33 0.83
CA TYR A 252 25.71 27.67 1.71
C TYR A 252 24.55 28.34 0.97
N ASP A 253 24.79 29.16 -0.05
CA ASP A 253 23.75 29.77 -0.89
C ASP A 253 22.98 28.72 -1.67
N LYS A 254 23.63 27.65 -2.15
CA LYS A 254 23.01 26.51 -2.81
C LYS A 254 22.18 25.69 -1.83
N PHE A 255 22.66 25.52 -0.59
CA PHE A 255 21.92 24.86 0.46
C PHE A 255 20.61 25.59 0.78
N ILE A 256 20.68 26.91 0.98
CA ILE A 256 19.48 27.73 1.25
C ILE A 256 18.52 27.73 0.04
N GLY A 257 19.02 27.78 -1.18
CA GLY A 257 18.21 27.65 -2.38
C GLY A 257 17.45 26.32 -2.42
N CYS A 258 18.14 25.22 -2.11
CA CYS A 258 17.55 23.88 -2.05
C CYS A 258 16.49 23.75 -0.92
N VAL A 259 16.76 24.35 0.25
CA VAL A 259 15.80 24.45 1.35
C VAL A 259 14.51 25.16 0.91
N LYS A 260 14.64 26.32 0.24
CA LYS A 260 13.48 27.07 -0.29
C LYS A 260 12.69 26.25 -1.30
N ALA A 261 13.37 25.60 -2.26
CA ALA A 261 12.76 24.74 -3.24
C ALA A 261 11.96 23.58 -2.58
N THR A 262 12.53 22.95 -1.57
CA THR A 262 11.91 21.86 -0.81
C THR A 262 10.70 22.33 -0.01
N LEU A 263 10.81 23.46 0.71
CA LEU A 263 9.71 24.02 1.50
C LEU A 263 8.53 24.44 0.63
N ALA A 264 8.78 25.03 -0.54
CA ALA A 264 7.73 25.39 -1.48
C ALA A 264 6.91 24.16 -1.92
N ILE A 265 7.57 23.05 -2.24
CA ILE A 265 6.88 21.79 -2.55
C ILE A 265 6.04 21.31 -1.37
N LYS A 266 6.59 21.32 -0.15
CA LYS A 266 5.85 20.96 1.06
C LYS A 266 4.58 21.81 1.24
N ASN A 267 4.72 23.15 1.09
CA ASN A 267 3.60 24.07 1.25
C ASN A 267 2.56 23.90 0.14
N MET A 268 2.98 23.70 -1.12
CA MET A 268 2.08 23.35 -2.21
C MET A 268 1.31 22.06 -1.93
N ALA A 269 1.99 21.01 -1.47
CA ALA A 269 1.34 19.74 -1.13
C ALA A 269 0.30 19.92 -0.03
N LYS A 270 0.66 20.71 1.02
CA LYS A 270 -0.22 20.99 2.15
C LYS A 270 -1.47 21.77 1.76
N ASP A 271 -1.29 22.87 1.02
CA ASP A 271 -2.38 23.80 0.70
C ASP A 271 -3.34 23.26 -0.36
N ASN A 272 -2.91 22.25 -1.14
CA ASN A 272 -3.71 21.58 -2.16
C ASN A 272 -4.13 20.16 -1.76
N ASP A 273 -3.98 19.77 -0.49
CA ASP A 273 -4.35 18.43 0.02
C ASP A 273 -3.78 17.26 -0.81
N ILE A 274 -2.50 17.37 -1.24
CA ILE A 274 -1.85 16.37 -2.08
C ILE A 274 -1.38 15.18 -1.24
N ASP A 275 -1.79 13.98 -1.66
CA ASP A 275 -1.39 12.71 -1.04
C ASP A 275 -0.12 12.11 -1.68
N CYS A 276 -0.02 12.20 -2.99
CA CYS A 276 1.10 11.74 -3.77
C CYS A 276 1.63 12.89 -4.64
N PHE A 277 2.71 13.52 -4.22
CA PHE A 277 3.31 14.63 -4.96
C PHE A 277 4.35 14.09 -5.94
N VAL A 278 4.11 14.28 -7.22
CA VAL A 278 4.97 13.82 -8.31
C VAL A 278 5.62 15.04 -8.98
N TYR A 279 6.92 15.12 -8.88
CA TYR A 279 7.69 16.33 -9.15
C TYR A 279 8.59 16.17 -10.38
N ASN A 280 8.35 16.93 -11.46
CA ASN A 280 9.24 16.93 -12.63
C ASN A 280 10.52 17.74 -12.35
N ASP A 281 11.43 17.16 -11.64
CA ASP A 281 12.63 17.78 -11.11
C ASP A 281 13.78 17.90 -12.12
N ILE A 282 13.65 17.30 -13.31
CA ILE A 282 14.61 17.43 -14.41
C ILE A 282 14.18 18.45 -15.46
N ASP A 283 12.96 19.02 -15.37
CA ASP A 283 12.51 20.04 -16.31
C ASP A 283 13.29 21.35 -16.13
N ARG A 284 13.64 21.97 -17.25
CA ARG A 284 14.36 23.25 -17.27
C ARG A 284 13.56 24.39 -16.60
N ALA A 285 12.23 24.33 -16.64
CA ALA A 285 11.36 25.31 -15.99
C ALA A 285 11.48 25.24 -14.46
N THR A 286 11.63 24.05 -13.88
CA THR A 286 11.92 23.85 -12.46
C THR A 286 13.16 24.65 -12.03
N PHE A 287 14.26 24.53 -12.79
CA PHE A 287 15.52 25.23 -12.48
C PHE A 287 15.44 26.73 -12.72
N LYS A 288 14.70 27.16 -13.74
CA LYS A 288 14.47 28.59 -13.99
C LYS A 288 13.67 29.22 -12.83
N THR A 289 12.72 28.48 -12.28
CA THR A 289 11.83 28.95 -11.23
C THR A 289 12.50 28.94 -9.86
N ALA A 290 13.11 27.83 -9.46
CA ALA A 290 13.69 27.65 -8.13
C ALA A 290 15.21 27.93 -8.05
N GLY A 291 15.90 28.02 -9.18
CA GLY A 291 17.36 28.18 -9.25
C GLY A 291 18.14 26.92 -8.88
N CYS A 292 17.48 25.91 -8.36
CA CYS A 292 18.06 24.60 -7.99
C CYS A 292 16.98 23.52 -7.94
N ARG A 293 17.40 22.28 -7.74
CA ARG A 293 16.53 21.12 -7.50
C ARG A 293 16.20 21.01 -6.01
N ALA A 294 14.97 20.62 -5.65
CA ALA A 294 14.68 20.18 -4.28
C ALA A 294 15.44 18.88 -4.00
N GLY A 295 16.08 18.80 -2.84
CA GLY A 295 16.98 17.69 -2.50
C GLY A 295 16.70 17.04 -1.15
N PHE A 296 15.71 17.56 -0.40
CA PHE A 296 15.34 17.03 0.91
C PHE A 296 13.88 16.55 0.90
N TYR A 297 13.57 15.67 1.84
CA TYR A 297 12.24 15.10 2.02
C TYR A 297 11.69 15.60 3.36
N PRO A 298 10.76 16.59 3.38
CA PRO A 298 10.18 17.09 4.61
C PRO A 298 9.46 16.01 5.40
N GLN A 299 9.67 15.95 6.72
CA GLN A 299 9.01 15.03 7.64
C GLN A 299 7.47 15.11 7.52
N TRP A 300 6.95 16.28 7.14
CA TRP A 300 5.53 16.52 6.92
C TRP A 300 4.86 15.45 6.03
N PHE A 301 5.55 14.94 5.00
CA PHE A 301 4.99 13.88 4.14
C PHE A 301 4.76 12.58 4.93
N ASN A 302 5.70 12.22 5.81
CA ASN A 302 5.55 11.05 6.66
C ASN A 302 4.42 11.22 7.69
N ASP A 303 4.35 12.37 8.34
CA ASP A 303 3.35 12.71 9.37
C ASP A 303 1.91 12.74 8.81
N ASN A 304 1.76 12.99 7.50
CA ASN A 304 0.48 13.03 6.82
C ASN A 304 0.20 11.78 5.96
N VAL A 305 1.04 10.76 6.06
CA VAL A 305 0.95 9.55 5.23
C VAL A 305 0.83 9.93 3.74
N SER A 306 1.72 10.80 3.30
CA SER A 306 1.83 11.30 1.92
C SER A 306 3.22 11.00 1.39
N VAL A 307 3.43 11.14 0.09
CA VAL A 307 4.72 10.86 -0.54
C VAL A 307 5.13 11.99 -1.49
N LEU A 308 6.45 12.15 -1.65
CA LEU A 308 7.09 13.03 -2.62
C LEU A 308 8.01 12.19 -3.51
N VAL A 309 7.74 12.17 -4.81
CA VAL A 309 8.45 11.34 -5.79
C VAL A 309 9.00 12.21 -6.92
N PRO A 310 10.28 12.07 -7.30
CA PRO A 310 10.90 12.81 -8.39
C PRO A 310 10.47 12.28 -9.77
N GLU A 311 10.93 12.98 -10.82
CA GLU A 311 10.89 12.63 -12.24
C GLU A 311 9.50 12.51 -12.89
N ALA A 312 8.46 13.01 -12.23
CA ALA A 312 7.08 13.03 -12.75
C ALA A 312 6.52 11.64 -13.12
N ASP A 313 7.04 10.57 -12.50
CA ASP A 313 6.54 9.20 -12.69
C ASP A 313 5.36 8.92 -11.76
N ILE A 314 4.15 9.00 -12.30
CA ILE A 314 2.91 8.76 -11.54
C ILE A 314 2.83 7.30 -11.07
N GLY A 315 3.25 6.34 -11.88
CA GLY A 315 3.23 4.91 -11.52
C GLY A 315 4.11 4.62 -10.31
N ALA A 316 5.33 5.14 -10.34
CA ALA A 316 6.27 5.04 -9.22
C ALA A 316 5.77 5.81 -7.99
N GLY A 317 5.15 6.98 -8.18
CA GLY A 317 4.49 7.72 -7.10
C GLY A 317 3.39 6.91 -6.44
N LEU A 318 2.52 6.29 -7.23
CA LEU A 318 1.42 5.46 -6.73
C LEU A 318 1.91 4.24 -5.96
N VAL A 319 2.89 3.48 -6.48
CA VAL A 319 3.41 2.31 -5.76
C VAL A 319 4.13 2.70 -4.47
N THR A 320 4.83 3.85 -4.47
CA THR A 320 5.43 4.43 -3.26
C THR A 320 4.34 4.76 -2.23
N TYR A 321 3.24 5.37 -2.68
CA TYR A 321 2.12 5.72 -1.81
C TYR A 321 1.36 4.48 -1.32
N MET A 322 1.11 3.48 -2.17
CA MET A 322 0.52 2.19 -1.77
C MET A 322 1.34 1.52 -0.67
N LEU A 323 2.66 1.43 -0.83
CA LEU A 323 3.55 0.88 0.19
C LEU A 323 3.55 1.72 1.48
N LYS A 324 3.48 3.04 1.37
CA LYS A 324 3.35 3.93 2.53
C LYS A 324 2.05 3.66 3.31
N LEU A 325 0.92 3.51 2.62
CA LEU A 325 -0.38 3.20 3.22
C LEU A 325 -0.41 1.82 3.89
N ILE A 326 0.14 0.81 3.21
CA ILE A 326 0.17 -0.58 3.71
C ILE A 326 1.05 -0.70 4.96
N THR A 327 2.21 0.00 4.96
CA THR A 327 3.28 -0.27 5.93
C THR A 327 3.40 0.77 7.03
N GLY A 328 3.02 2.03 6.76
CA GLY A 328 3.32 3.17 7.60
C GLY A 328 4.80 3.55 7.68
N LYS A 329 5.68 2.82 6.97
CA LYS A 329 7.14 2.98 7.03
C LYS A 329 7.66 4.01 6.03
N ASN A 330 8.95 4.35 6.16
CA ASN A 330 9.67 5.11 5.17
C ASN A 330 9.85 4.29 3.90
N VAL A 331 9.52 4.87 2.75
CA VAL A 331 9.61 4.23 1.43
C VAL A 331 10.62 4.99 0.59
N ASN A 332 11.60 4.30 0.03
CA ASN A 332 12.59 4.90 -0.84
C ASN A 332 12.27 4.64 -2.32
N PHE A 333 12.50 5.66 -3.12
CA PHE A 333 12.40 5.61 -4.58
C PHE A 333 13.77 5.27 -5.16
N ILE A 334 13.84 4.32 -6.09
CA ILE A 334 15.10 3.86 -6.70
C ILE A 334 14.98 3.62 -8.19
N GLU A 335 16.12 3.74 -8.89
CA GLU A 335 16.43 3.13 -10.18
C GLU A 335 17.49 2.04 -9.98
N PRO A 336 17.36 0.85 -10.57
CA PRO A 336 18.48 -0.09 -10.73
C PRO A 336 19.48 0.46 -11.77
N PHE A 337 20.76 0.60 -11.39
CA PHE A 337 21.78 1.18 -12.28
C PHE A 337 22.48 0.14 -13.13
N HIS A 338 23.01 -0.90 -12.48
CA HIS A 338 23.76 -1.98 -13.16
C HIS A 338 23.73 -3.25 -12.32
N VAL A 339 23.95 -4.36 -13.00
CA VAL A 339 24.04 -5.69 -12.41
C VAL A 339 25.51 -6.10 -12.30
N GLU A 340 25.88 -6.62 -11.14
CA GLU A 340 27.20 -7.22 -10.88
C GLU A 340 27.06 -8.74 -10.81
N ASP A 341 27.41 -9.41 -11.90
CA ASP A 341 27.20 -10.85 -12.06
C ASP A 341 28.01 -11.69 -11.05
N GLU A 342 29.27 -11.30 -10.82
CA GLU A 342 30.16 -12.01 -9.90
C GLU A 342 29.61 -12.12 -8.47
N PHE A 343 28.93 -11.05 -8.00
CA PHE A 343 28.39 -10.97 -6.65
C PHE A 343 26.90 -11.28 -6.56
N GLY A 344 26.23 -11.46 -7.71
CA GLY A 344 24.81 -11.67 -7.78
C GLY A 344 23.99 -10.48 -7.24
N THR A 345 24.48 -9.25 -7.47
CA THR A 345 23.93 -8.01 -6.91
C THR A 345 23.62 -6.99 -7.98
N PHE A 346 22.90 -5.94 -7.60
CA PHE A 346 22.75 -4.74 -8.40
C PHE A 346 22.85 -3.49 -7.53
N ALA A 347 23.33 -2.40 -8.11
CA ALA A 347 23.29 -1.11 -7.45
C ALA A 347 21.97 -0.41 -7.80
N GLY A 348 21.34 0.21 -6.81
CA GLY A 348 20.13 0.99 -7.00
C GLY A 348 20.07 2.21 -6.07
N GLY A 349 19.35 3.23 -6.51
CA GLY A 349 19.18 4.47 -5.77
C GLY A 349 18.60 5.56 -6.65
N HIS A 350 18.45 6.75 -6.09
CA HIS A 350 18.00 7.90 -6.87
C HIS A 350 18.53 9.22 -6.32
N ALA A 351 18.69 10.21 -7.17
CA ALA A 351 18.99 11.57 -6.78
C ALA A 351 17.70 12.39 -6.61
N GLY A 352 17.76 13.43 -5.80
CA GLY A 352 16.62 14.29 -5.50
C GLY A 352 15.96 13.97 -4.17
N PRO A 353 14.75 14.49 -3.91
CA PRO A 353 14.05 14.23 -2.67
C PRO A 353 13.72 12.74 -2.56
N ASN A 354 14.32 12.11 -1.56
CA ASN A 354 14.05 10.72 -1.22
C ASN A 354 13.95 10.61 0.31
N ASP A 355 13.10 9.73 0.84
CA ASP A 355 12.79 9.70 2.27
C ASP A 355 14.00 9.30 3.11
N HIS A 356 14.61 10.30 3.74
CA HIS A 356 15.80 10.16 4.59
C HIS A 356 15.47 10.21 6.09
N ASN A 357 14.18 10.15 6.45
CA ASN A 357 13.73 10.41 7.82
C ASN A 357 13.64 9.16 8.70
N ASP A 358 14.22 8.03 8.32
CA ASP A 358 14.28 6.85 9.16
C ASP A 358 15.06 7.17 10.47
N PRO A 359 14.39 7.16 11.63
CA PRO A 359 15.02 7.54 12.89
C PRO A 359 16.14 6.58 13.33
N GLU A 360 16.08 5.32 12.91
CA GLU A 360 17.12 4.34 13.22
C GLU A 360 18.36 4.47 12.33
N TRP A 361 18.25 5.23 11.22
CA TRP A 361 19.28 5.33 10.20
C TRP A 361 19.83 6.76 9.98
N GLN A 362 19.40 7.73 10.78
CA GLN A 362 19.76 9.15 10.64
C GLN A 362 21.27 9.42 10.66
N GLY A 363 22.04 8.70 11.48
CA GLY A 363 23.50 8.84 11.55
C GLY A 363 24.25 8.54 10.26
N ASN A 364 23.58 7.95 9.28
CA ASN A 364 24.12 7.62 7.96
C ASN A 364 23.80 8.68 6.90
N VAL A 365 23.00 9.70 7.22
CA VAL A 365 22.60 10.75 6.29
C VAL A 365 23.57 11.92 6.36
N LEU A 366 24.06 12.35 5.20
CA LEU A 366 24.92 13.54 5.04
C LEU A 366 24.25 14.53 4.08
N ILE A 367 24.52 15.81 4.26
CA ILE A 367 24.18 16.84 3.29
C ILE A 367 25.37 16.98 2.33
N ALA A 368 25.21 16.53 1.09
CA ALA A 368 26.28 16.54 0.09
C ALA A 368 25.82 17.25 -1.19
N ARG A 369 26.76 17.89 -1.90
CA ARG A 369 26.46 18.54 -3.18
C ARG A 369 26.22 17.53 -4.29
N ASP A 370 25.39 17.91 -5.24
CA ASP A 370 25.26 17.18 -6.51
C ASP A 370 26.53 17.38 -7.33
N VAL A 371 27.24 16.28 -7.60
CA VAL A 371 28.47 16.30 -8.43
C VAL A 371 28.19 16.11 -9.90
N ARG A 372 26.96 15.71 -10.28
CA ARG A 372 26.56 15.58 -11.67
C ARG A 372 26.49 16.98 -12.30
N PHE A 373 26.76 17.06 -13.58
CA PHE A 373 26.60 18.28 -14.36
C PHE A 373 27.37 19.51 -13.79
N ALA A 374 28.29 19.30 -12.87
CA ALA A 374 29.05 20.39 -12.21
C ALA A 374 29.75 21.34 -13.20
N LYS A 375 30.01 20.87 -14.43
CA LYS A 375 30.65 21.63 -15.52
C LYS A 375 29.74 21.90 -16.70
N THR A 376 28.42 21.64 -16.57
CA THR A 376 27.46 21.84 -17.65
C THR A 376 26.67 23.14 -17.48
N SER A 377 25.90 23.52 -18.49
CA SER A 377 24.95 24.64 -18.42
C SER A 377 23.71 24.36 -17.56
N TRP A 378 23.53 23.15 -17.05
CA TRP A 378 22.47 22.78 -16.15
C TRP A 378 22.75 23.33 -14.75
N LYS A 379 21.85 24.17 -14.22
CA LYS A 379 22.11 25.01 -13.04
C LYS A 379 21.90 24.34 -11.69
N TYR A 380 21.59 23.08 -11.64
CA TYR A 380 21.46 22.35 -10.36
C TYR A 380 22.78 21.74 -9.89
N ALA A 381 23.81 21.84 -10.69
CA ALA A 381 25.14 21.43 -10.27
C ALA A 381 25.55 22.12 -8.97
N GLY A 382 25.88 21.30 -8.00
CA GLY A 382 26.24 21.77 -6.66
C GLY A 382 25.08 21.97 -5.69
N ALA A 383 23.80 21.80 -6.11
CA ALA A 383 22.69 21.78 -5.17
C ALA A 383 22.82 20.55 -4.24
N PRO A 384 22.60 20.70 -2.92
CA PRO A 384 22.78 19.60 -2.00
C PRO A 384 21.58 18.66 -1.98
N PHE A 385 21.86 17.42 -1.58
CA PHE A 385 20.88 16.39 -1.28
C PHE A 385 21.13 15.74 0.06
N ALA A 386 20.12 15.05 0.59
CA ALA A 386 20.34 14.05 1.60
C ALA A 386 21.04 12.84 0.97
N TRP A 387 22.33 12.73 1.20
CA TRP A 387 23.17 11.64 0.71
C TRP A 387 23.28 10.54 1.77
N TYR A 388 22.74 9.36 1.47
CA TYR A 388 22.73 8.25 2.42
C TYR A 388 22.69 6.91 1.72
N ARG A 389 23.02 5.86 2.47
CA ARG A 389 22.69 4.50 2.06
C ARG A 389 21.31 4.14 2.61
N ILE A 390 20.55 3.43 1.80
CA ILE A 390 19.30 2.81 2.26
C ILE A 390 19.64 1.76 3.32
N SER A 391 18.88 1.71 4.42
CA SER A 391 19.13 0.83 5.56
C SER A 391 19.30 -0.64 5.15
N PRO A 392 20.22 -1.40 5.78
CA PRO A 392 20.41 -2.81 5.49
C PRO A 392 19.19 -3.67 5.86
N GLY A 393 19.07 -4.83 5.23
CA GLY A 393 18.04 -5.82 5.53
C GLY A 393 17.12 -6.12 4.37
N MET A 394 16.20 -7.06 4.62
CA MET A 394 15.23 -7.50 3.60
C MET A 394 14.21 -6.42 3.31
N LYS A 395 13.95 -6.20 2.04
CA LYS A 395 13.02 -5.19 1.56
C LYS A 395 12.12 -5.74 0.47
N THR A 396 10.90 -5.23 0.44
CA THR A 396 10.03 -5.36 -0.74
C THR A 396 10.43 -4.29 -1.75
N MET A 397 10.73 -4.70 -2.98
CA MET A 397 10.88 -3.83 -4.14
C MET A 397 9.67 -4.00 -5.04
N ALA A 398 8.98 -2.90 -5.35
CA ALA A 398 7.79 -2.93 -6.18
C ALA A 398 7.77 -1.80 -7.21
N GLY A 399 7.17 -2.06 -8.38
CA GLY A 399 6.95 -1.09 -9.46
C GLY A 399 5.55 -1.21 -10.03
N LEU A 400 4.94 -0.07 -10.38
CA LEU A 400 3.63 -0.01 -11.02
C LEU A 400 3.74 0.77 -12.33
N TYR A 401 3.19 0.24 -13.39
CA TYR A 401 3.13 0.91 -14.70
C TYR A 401 1.89 0.50 -15.48
N GLU A 402 1.53 1.32 -16.44
CA GLU A 402 0.37 1.11 -17.30
C GLU A 402 0.83 0.71 -18.70
N GLU A 403 0.13 -0.24 -19.30
CA GLU A 403 0.30 -0.63 -20.68
C GLU A 403 -1.06 -0.89 -21.33
N ASN A 404 -1.44 -0.04 -22.29
CA ASN A 404 -2.71 -0.17 -23.05
C ASN A 404 -3.95 -0.29 -22.14
N GLY A 405 -4.01 0.52 -21.11
CA GLY A 405 -5.12 0.54 -20.14
C GLY A 405 -5.10 -0.59 -19.12
N LYS A 406 -4.01 -1.36 -19.03
CA LYS A 406 -3.79 -2.37 -18.02
C LYS A 406 -2.68 -1.95 -17.07
N TYR A 407 -2.94 -2.06 -15.79
CA TYR A 407 -1.94 -1.82 -14.76
C TYR A 407 -1.20 -3.12 -14.43
N LYS A 408 0.10 -3.04 -14.39
CA LYS A 408 1.00 -4.14 -14.03
C LYS A 408 1.74 -3.77 -12.74
N LEU A 409 1.62 -4.61 -11.73
CA LEU A 409 2.32 -4.48 -10.46
C LEU A 409 3.38 -5.56 -10.34
N ILE A 410 4.64 -5.15 -10.32
CA ILE A 410 5.77 -6.04 -10.06
C ILE A 410 6.11 -5.99 -8.58
N CYS A 411 6.43 -7.15 -8.01
CA CYS A 411 6.93 -7.27 -6.65
C CYS A 411 8.03 -8.32 -6.57
N THR A 412 9.10 -8.01 -5.84
CA THR A 412 10.17 -8.95 -5.50
C THR A 412 10.78 -8.60 -4.15
N GLN A 413 11.47 -9.56 -3.55
CA GLN A 413 12.27 -9.36 -2.35
C GLN A 413 13.73 -9.14 -2.70
N VAL A 414 14.32 -8.14 -2.04
CA VAL A 414 15.75 -7.82 -2.18
C VAL A 414 16.36 -7.55 -0.81
N GLU A 415 17.60 -7.94 -0.61
CA GLU A 415 18.38 -7.59 0.56
C GLU A 415 19.21 -6.34 0.28
N SER A 416 18.98 -5.25 1.02
CA SER A 416 19.91 -4.12 1.06
C SER A 416 21.16 -4.50 1.85
N LEU A 417 22.32 -4.47 1.21
CA LEU A 417 23.56 -4.87 1.83
C LEU A 417 24.21 -3.73 2.62
N PRO A 418 24.84 -4.00 3.77
CA PRO A 418 25.63 -3.00 4.49
C PRO A 418 26.83 -2.53 3.66
N GLY A 419 27.35 -1.34 3.93
CA GLY A 419 28.53 -0.84 3.24
C GLY A 419 28.76 0.67 3.42
N LYS A 420 29.69 1.21 2.68
CA LYS A 420 30.06 2.65 2.68
C LYS A 420 29.22 3.41 1.64
N HIS A 421 29.15 4.73 1.80
CA HIS A 421 28.61 5.62 0.77
C HIS A 421 29.45 5.48 -0.53
N LEU A 422 28.78 5.35 -1.67
CA LEU A 422 29.43 5.12 -2.96
C LEU A 422 29.23 6.28 -3.94
N LEU A 423 28.00 6.78 -4.06
CA LEU A 423 27.62 7.78 -5.06
C LEU A 423 27.23 9.10 -4.37
N ALA A 424 27.97 10.16 -4.62
CA ALA A 424 27.85 11.44 -3.93
C ALA A 424 26.61 12.28 -4.31
N THR A 425 25.62 11.74 -5.02
CA THR A 425 24.40 12.45 -5.39
C THR A 425 23.15 11.62 -5.21
N TYR A 426 23.31 10.37 -4.80
CA TYR A 426 22.23 9.41 -4.73
C TYR A 426 22.01 8.89 -3.30
N SER A 427 20.78 8.86 -2.87
CA SER A 427 20.36 7.88 -1.88
C SER A 427 20.41 6.50 -2.55
N HIS A 428 21.21 5.55 -2.03
CA HIS A 428 21.53 4.33 -2.77
C HIS A 428 21.86 3.16 -1.85
N THR A 429 21.96 1.98 -2.43
CA THR A 429 22.60 0.79 -1.82
C THR A 429 22.95 -0.24 -2.89
N ILE A 430 23.64 -1.29 -2.46
CA ILE A 430 23.79 -2.53 -3.24
C ILE A 430 22.73 -3.50 -2.76
N PHE A 431 21.95 -4.03 -3.67
CA PHE A 431 20.88 -4.99 -3.41
C PHE A 431 21.28 -6.40 -3.88
N ARG A 432 20.89 -7.40 -3.09
CA ARG A 432 20.91 -8.81 -3.50
C ARG A 432 19.47 -9.30 -3.61
N PRO A 433 18.97 -9.66 -4.79
CA PRO A 433 17.65 -10.24 -4.93
C PRO A 433 17.60 -11.67 -4.41
N VAL A 434 16.41 -12.16 -4.04
CA VAL A 434 16.19 -13.55 -3.59
C VAL A 434 16.28 -14.57 -4.72
N VAL A 435 16.22 -14.11 -5.96
CA VAL A 435 16.42 -14.92 -7.18
C VAL A 435 17.71 -14.49 -7.88
N PRO A 436 18.28 -15.30 -8.80
CA PRO A 436 19.45 -14.88 -9.57
C PRO A 436 19.24 -13.52 -10.23
N VAL A 437 20.19 -12.61 -10.06
CA VAL A 437 20.03 -11.20 -10.46
C VAL A 437 19.77 -11.03 -11.97
N LYS A 438 20.40 -11.84 -12.80
CA LYS A 438 20.17 -11.82 -14.26
C LYS A 438 18.75 -12.29 -14.59
N ASP A 439 18.28 -13.35 -13.95
CA ASP A 439 16.94 -13.88 -14.17
C ASP A 439 15.87 -12.87 -13.74
N LEU A 440 16.09 -12.17 -12.62
CA LEU A 440 15.22 -11.08 -12.18
C LEU A 440 15.07 -10.02 -13.27
N PHE A 441 16.19 -9.44 -13.72
CA PHE A 441 16.13 -8.33 -14.68
C PHE A 441 15.73 -8.78 -16.07
N GLU A 442 16.07 -9.99 -16.50
CA GLU A 442 15.56 -10.55 -17.76
C GLU A 442 14.02 -10.67 -17.74
N ARG A 443 13.45 -11.11 -16.62
CA ARG A 443 11.99 -11.16 -16.42
C ARG A 443 11.38 -9.77 -16.42
N ILE A 444 11.97 -8.81 -15.69
CA ILE A 444 11.53 -7.41 -15.66
C ILE A 444 11.54 -6.81 -17.07
N LEU A 445 12.62 -7.00 -17.83
CA LEU A 445 12.72 -6.51 -19.20
C LEU A 445 11.68 -7.14 -20.13
N LYS A 446 11.40 -8.43 -19.98
CA LYS A 446 10.35 -9.13 -20.77
C LYS A 446 8.94 -8.65 -20.44
N ILE A 447 8.66 -8.29 -19.19
CA ILE A 447 7.40 -7.70 -18.76
C ILE A 447 7.23 -6.28 -19.35
N GLY A 448 8.33 -5.60 -19.67
CA GLY A 448 8.36 -4.23 -20.19
C GLY A 448 8.18 -3.17 -19.08
N ALA A 449 8.65 -3.47 -17.87
CA ALA A 449 8.61 -2.52 -16.76
C ALA A 449 9.54 -1.32 -16.99
N THR A 450 9.18 -0.18 -16.40
CA THR A 450 10.01 1.02 -16.39
C THR A 450 11.16 0.90 -15.39
N GLN A 451 12.01 1.93 -15.31
CA GLN A 451 13.21 1.93 -14.46
C GLN A 451 12.93 2.24 -12.97
N HIS A 452 11.75 2.75 -12.59
CA HIS A 452 11.51 3.25 -11.24
C HIS A 452 10.79 2.23 -10.35
N TYR A 453 11.32 2.09 -9.13
CA TYR A 453 10.77 1.20 -8.10
C TYR A 453 10.74 1.88 -6.74
N ALA A 454 9.79 1.45 -5.92
CA ALA A 454 9.74 1.77 -4.51
C ALA A 454 10.31 0.60 -3.68
N VAL A 455 11.08 0.89 -2.63
CA VAL A 455 11.61 -0.11 -1.69
C VAL A 455 11.25 0.25 -0.26
N VAL A 456 10.85 -0.76 0.52
CA VAL A 456 10.43 -0.63 1.92
C VAL A 456 10.86 -1.85 2.73
N ASP A 457 11.12 -1.66 4.02
CA ASP A 457 11.52 -2.74 4.93
C ASP A 457 10.44 -3.79 5.13
N GLY A 458 10.81 -5.06 5.03
CA GLY A 458 9.95 -6.23 5.25
C GLY A 458 9.41 -6.88 3.99
N ASP A 459 8.63 -7.95 4.17
CA ASP A 459 7.91 -8.65 3.08
C ASP A 459 6.43 -8.24 3.08
N TRP A 460 6.03 -7.53 2.04
CA TRP A 460 4.67 -7.03 1.82
C TRP A 460 4.06 -7.58 0.54
N THR A 461 4.59 -8.71 0.08
CA THR A 461 4.14 -9.36 -1.16
C THR A 461 2.68 -9.77 -1.10
N ALA A 462 2.21 -10.25 0.05
CA ALA A 462 0.84 -10.74 0.20
C ALA A 462 -0.18 -9.59 0.15
N GLU A 463 0.12 -8.47 0.83
CA GLU A 463 -0.72 -7.26 0.78
C GLU A 463 -0.78 -6.65 -0.62
N LEU A 464 0.35 -6.58 -1.32
CA LEU A 464 0.41 -6.08 -2.70
C LEU A 464 -0.34 -7.01 -3.66
N GLN A 465 -0.25 -8.33 -3.48
CA GLN A 465 -1.04 -9.29 -4.27
C GLN A 465 -2.53 -9.10 -4.05
N ASP A 466 -2.98 -9.01 -2.79
CA ASP A 466 -4.38 -8.78 -2.48
C ASP A 466 -4.89 -7.45 -3.05
N LEU A 467 -4.08 -6.39 -2.95
CA LEU A 467 -4.40 -5.10 -3.55
C LEU A 467 -4.51 -5.19 -5.08
N ALA A 468 -3.56 -5.85 -5.73
CA ALA A 468 -3.59 -6.06 -7.18
C ALA A 468 -4.83 -6.82 -7.62
N GLU A 469 -5.20 -7.89 -6.93
CA GLU A 469 -6.43 -8.65 -7.19
C GLU A 469 -7.68 -7.79 -7.02
N MET A 470 -7.76 -6.96 -5.96
CA MET A 470 -8.87 -6.03 -5.72
C MET A 470 -8.98 -4.92 -6.76
N MET A 471 -7.85 -4.48 -7.31
CA MET A 471 -7.76 -3.41 -8.29
C MET A 471 -7.81 -3.91 -9.74
N GLY A 472 -7.76 -5.22 -9.96
CA GLY A 472 -7.71 -5.81 -11.29
C GLY A 472 -6.38 -5.60 -12.03
N PHE A 473 -5.28 -5.47 -11.27
CA PHE A 473 -3.94 -5.36 -11.85
C PHE A 473 -3.38 -6.73 -12.23
N GLU A 474 -2.54 -6.77 -13.25
CA GLU A 474 -1.68 -7.91 -13.52
C GLU A 474 -0.55 -7.94 -12.48
N PHE A 475 -0.52 -8.96 -11.63
CA PHE A 475 0.46 -9.08 -10.56
C PHE A 475 1.61 -10.02 -10.94
N TYR A 476 2.84 -9.52 -10.87
CA TYR A 476 4.06 -10.26 -11.15
C TYR A 476 4.90 -10.41 -9.88
N ASN A 477 4.76 -11.57 -9.22
CA ASN A 477 5.63 -11.95 -8.12
C ASN A 477 6.91 -12.58 -8.69
N LEU A 478 8.02 -11.87 -8.59
CA LEU A 478 9.31 -12.26 -9.15
C LEU A 478 10.21 -12.96 -8.10
N LYS A 479 9.62 -13.86 -7.33
CA LYS A 479 10.32 -14.76 -6.39
C LYS A 479 10.79 -16.02 -7.09
#